data_6b197841d0971215e25cb15315938e95
#
_entry.id   6b197841d0971215e25cb15315938e95
#
_cell.length_a   1.000
_cell.length_b   1.000
_cell.length_c   1.000
_cell.angle_alpha   90.00
_cell.angle_beta   90.00
_cell.angle_gamma   90.00
#
_symmetry.space_group_name_H-M   'P 1'
#
loop_
_entity.id
_entity.type
_entity.pdbx_description
1 polymer ?
#
loop_
_entity_poly.entity_id
_entity_poly.type
_entity_poly.pdbx_seq_one_letter_code
_entity_poly.pdbx_strand_id
1 'polypeptide(L)'
;MRYGAKKDANHDEIVDALKAVGVSVIDMSHVGKGFPDLIIGFRSETILVEIKNPKTAYGKKGLNKNQQKWKEQWIGGPYCVVDSVEAALRMIGVVK
;
A
#
# COMPACT_ATOMS: atom_id res chain seq x y z
N MET A 1 2.50 -9.57 22.34
CA MET A 1 2.29 -8.14 21.98
C MET A 1 2.92 -7.82 20.64
N ARG A 2 2.27 -7.00 19.86
CA ARG A 2 2.83 -6.67 18.57
C ARG A 2 3.51 -5.30 18.61
N TYR A 3 4.62 -5.20 17.94
CA TYR A 3 5.44 -4.00 17.92
C TYR A 3 5.53 -3.34 16.56
N GLY A 4 5.04 -3.99 15.51
CA GLY A 4 5.05 -3.42 14.19
C GLY A 4 3.92 -2.45 13.96
N ALA A 5 3.85 -1.90 12.77
CA ALA A 5 2.75 -1.05 12.36
C ALA A 5 1.46 -1.86 12.32
N LYS A 6 0.36 -1.21 12.68
CA LYS A 6 -0.95 -1.83 12.63
C LYS A 6 -1.48 -1.79 11.19
N LYS A 7 -2.00 -2.91 10.72
CA LYS A 7 -2.59 -2.98 9.38
C LYS A 7 -4.00 -2.38 9.37
N ASP A 8 -4.36 -1.73 8.27
CA ASP A 8 -5.73 -1.29 8.03
C ASP A 8 -6.63 -2.50 7.81
N ALA A 9 -7.93 -2.34 8.11
CA ALA A 9 -8.88 -3.46 8.01
C ALA A 9 -9.01 -3.99 6.57
N ASN A 10 -8.79 -3.14 5.56
CA ASN A 10 -8.89 -3.54 4.15
C ASN A 10 -7.58 -4.08 3.58
N HIS A 11 -6.54 -4.23 4.41
CA HIS A 11 -5.21 -4.62 3.96
C HIS A 11 -5.21 -5.99 3.27
N ASP A 12 -5.74 -6.99 3.97
CA ASP A 12 -5.66 -8.36 3.45
C ASP A 12 -6.49 -8.57 2.19
N GLU A 13 -7.65 -7.93 2.07
CA GLU A 13 -8.44 -8.06 0.85
C GLU A 13 -7.75 -7.45 -0.36
N ILE A 14 -7.02 -6.36 -0.16
CA ILE A 14 -6.24 -5.73 -1.22
C ILE A 14 -5.09 -6.65 -1.64
N VAL A 15 -4.37 -7.20 -0.68
CA VAL A 15 -3.27 -8.14 -0.96
C VAL A 15 -3.80 -9.34 -1.73
N ASP A 16 -4.91 -9.94 -1.26
CA ASP A 16 -5.48 -11.12 -1.91
C ASP A 16 -5.92 -10.83 -3.34
N ALA A 17 -6.54 -9.66 -3.55
CA ALA A 17 -6.98 -9.28 -4.89
C ALA A 17 -5.80 -9.10 -5.85
N LEU A 18 -4.72 -8.48 -5.39
CA LEU A 18 -3.52 -8.31 -6.21
C LEU A 18 -2.91 -9.66 -6.57
N LYS A 19 -2.78 -10.55 -5.59
CA LYS A 19 -2.24 -11.89 -5.85
C LYS A 19 -3.11 -12.67 -6.82
N ALA A 20 -4.42 -12.52 -6.73
CA ALA A 20 -5.36 -13.24 -7.59
C ALA A 20 -5.19 -12.89 -9.07
N VAL A 21 -4.70 -11.71 -9.38
CA VAL A 21 -4.46 -11.30 -10.77
C VAL A 21 -2.99 -11.40 -11.18
N GLY A 22 -2.19 -12.11 -10.38
CA GLY A 22 -0.82 -12.44 -10.78
C GLY A 22 0.24 -11.44 -10.34
N VAL A 23 -0.07 -10.56 -9.40
CA VAL A 23 0.91 -9.60 -8.87
C VAL A 23 1.77 -10.27 -7.81
N SER A 24 3.08 -10.04 -7.86
CA SER A 24 3.98 -10.41 -6.77
C SER A 24 3.80 -9.40 -5.65
N VAL A 25 3.54 -9.87 -4.44
CA VAL A 25 3.30 -8.97 -3.30
C VAL A 25 4.21 -9.33 -2.15
N ILE A 26 4.94 -8.35 -1.66
CA ILE A 26 5.73 -8.47 -0.43
C ILE A 26 5.08 -7.55 0.59
N ASP A 27 4.61 -8.14 1.69
CA ASP A 27 3.95 -7.40 2.76
C ASP A 27 5.01 -6.84 3.70
N MET A 28 5.11 -5.52 3.74
CA MET A 28 6.08 -4.80 4.57
C MET A 28 5.40 -4.04 5.71
N SER A 29 4.13 -4.33 5.96
CA SER A 29 3.35 -3.59 6.97
C SER A 29 3.93 -3.68 8.38
N HIS A 30 4.75 -4.68 8.64
CA HIS A 30 5.40 -4.87 9.95
C HIS A 30 6.58 -3.92 10.19
N VAL A 31 7.06 -3.26 9.15
CA VAL A 31 8.25 -2.40 9.27
C VAL A 31 7.94 -1.12 10.05
N GLY A 32 6.82 -0.48 9.75
CA GLY A 32 6.46 0.77 10.43
C GLY A 32 7.30 1.96 10.00
N LYS A 33 7.30 3.00 10.80
CA LYS A 33 8.13 4.21 10.61
C LYS A 33 7.91 4.91 9.27
N GLY A 34 6.70 4.83 8.76
CA GLY A 34 6.35 5.47 7.49
C GLY A 34 6.69 4.68 6.24
N PHE A 35 7.30 3.51 6.40
CA PHE A 35 7.60 2.64 5.27
C PHE A 35 6.29 2.16 4.61
N PRO A 36 6.24 2.06 3.27
CA PRO A 36 5.02 1.60 2.58
C PRO A 36 4.59 0.21 3.03
N ASP A 37 3.29 -0.07 2.95
CA ASP A 37 2.74 -1.36 3.36
C ASP A 37 3.16 -2.50 2.47
N LEU A 38 3.28 -2.27 1.17
CA LEU A 38 3.59 -3.33 0.21
C LEU A 38 4.68 -2.90 -0.76
N ILE A 39 5.44 -3.90 -1.21
CA ILE A 39 6.26 -3.79 -2.42
C ILE A 39 5.64 -4.77 -3.40
N ILE A 40 5.24 -4.30 -4.57
CA ILE A 40 4.61 -5.18 -5.56
C ILE A 40 5.42 -5.20 -6.85
N GLY A 41 5.33 -6.33 -7.56
CA GLY A 41 5.93 -6.48 -8.87
C GLY A 41 4.90 -6.94 -9.87
N PHE A 42 4.83 -6.26 -11.02
CA PHE A 42 3.88 -6.58 -12.07
C PHE A 42 4.39 -6.04 -13.40
N ARG A 43 4.44 -6.90 -14.41
CA ARG A 43 4.89 -6.52 -15.75
C ARG A 43 6.23 -5.82 -15.75
N SER A 44 7.18 -6.38 -15.00
CA SER A 44 8.56 -5.89 -14.89
C SER A 44 8.69 -4.55 -14.17
N GLU A 45 7.62 -4.09 -13.52
CA GLU A 45 7.67 -2.88 -12.69
C GLU A 45 7.61 -3.23 -11.22
N THR A 46 8.27 -2.41 -10.41
CA THR A 46 8.20 -2.48 -8.95
C THR A 46 7.51 -1.22 -8.46
N ILE A 47 6.45 -1.39 -7.65
CA ILE A 47 5.67 -0.27 -7.14
C ILE A 47 5.59 -0.38 -5.63
N LEU A 48 5.79 0.74 -4.93
CA LEU A 48 5.58 0.82 -3.49
C LEU A 48 4.14 1.25 -3.24
N VAL A 49 3.46 0.56 -2.34
CA VAL A 49 2.03 0.79 -2.13
C VAL A 49 1.74 1.05 -0.66
N GLU A 50 1.08 2.17 -0.39
CA GLU A 50 0.58 2.49 0.93
C GLU A 50 -0.94 2.28 0.93
N ILE A 51 -1.44 1.54 1.93
CA ILE A 51 -2.87 1.23 2.04
C ILE A 51 -3.51 2.12 3.09
N LYS A 52 -4.63 2.75 2.74
CA LYS A 52 -5.42 3.55 3.66
C LYS A 52 -6.84 3.02 3.71
N ASN A 53 -7.47 3.10 4.88
CA ASN A 53 -8.87 2.71 5.04
C ASN A 53 -9.72 3.97 5.13
N PRO A 54 -10.50 4.29 4.08
CA PRO A 54 -11.29 5.53 4.06
C PRO A 54 -12.45 5.51 5.04
N LYS A 55 -12.76 4.35 5.62
CA LYS A 55 -13.85 4.22 6.59
C LYS A 55 -13.45 4.67 7.99
N THR A 56 -12.16 4.92 8.23
CA THR A 56 -11.69 5.39 9.52
C THR A 56 -11.34 6.86 9.44
N ALA A 57 -11.47 7.58 10.56
CA ALA A 57 -11.07 8.99 10.62
C ALA A 57 -9.58 9.13 10.33
N TYR A 58 -8.77 8.21 10.84
CA TYR A 58 -7.34 8.19 10.62
C TYR A 58 -7.01 8.01 9.14
N GLY A 59 -7.66 7.03 8.48
CA GLY A 59 -7.42 6.76 7.07
C GLY A 59 -7.84 7.90 6.15
N LYS A 60 -8.92 8.61 6.51
CA LYS A 60 -9.39 9.75 5.72
C LYS A 60 -8.41 10.92 5.69
N LYS A 61 -7.55 11.03 6.69
CA LYS A 61 -6.56 12.09 6.74
C LYS A 61 -5.42 11.90 5.75
N GLY A 62 -5.36 10.73 5.12
CA GLY A 62 -4.27 10.42 4.20
C GLY A 62 -2.99 10.04 4.93
N LEU A 63 -1.85 10.42 4.37
CA LEU A 63 -0.56 10.05 4.94
C LEU A 63 -0.28 10.82 6.23
N ASN A 64 0.22 10.10 7.25
CA ASN A 64 0.68 10.75 8.47
C ASN A 64 2.07 11.37 8.25
N LYS A 65 2.61 12.03 9.27
CA LYS A 65 3.88 12.75 9.15
C LYS A 65 5.05 11.84 8.78
N ASN A 66 5.12 10.65 9.37
CA ASN A 66 6.20 9.71 9.07
C ASN A 66 6.11 9.23 7.63
N GLN A 67 4.91 8.93 7.17
CA GLN A 67 4.66 8.49 5.80
C GLN A 67 4.97 9.59 4.79
N GLN A 68 4.61 10.83 5.12
CA GLN A 68 4.91 11.98 4.26
C GLN A 68 6.41 12.19 4.13
N LYS A 69 7.14 12.12 5.25
CA LYS A 69 8.60 12.26 5.25
C LYS A 69 9.24 11.16 4.43
N TRP A 70 8.78 9.94 4.62
CA TRP A 70 9.31 8.80 3.89
C TRP A 70 9.11 8.98 2.39
N LYS A 71 7.91 9.37 1.99
CA LYS A 71 7.57 9.58 0.58
C LYS A 71 8.41 10.71 -0.04
N GLU A 72 8.60 11.81 0.70
CA GLU A 72 9.34 12.95 0.21
C GLU A 72 10.80 12.63 -0.10
N GLN A 73 11.40 11.75 0.69
CA GLN A 73 12.80 11.39 0.47
C GLN A 73 12.98 10.28 -0.54
N TRP A 74 11.89 9.63 -0.95
CA TRP A 74 11.97 8.52 -1.89
C TRP A 74 12.11 9.04 -3.31
N ILE A 75 13.25 8.73 -3.94
CA ILE A 75 13.55 9.17 -5.30
C ILE A 75 13.57 7.99 -6.28
N GLY A 76 13.14 6.81 -5.83
CA GLY A 76 13.10 5.61 -6.67
C GLY A 76 11.85 5.53 -7.52
N GLY A 77 11.39 4.31 -7.76
CA GLY A 77 10.23 4.04 -8.60
C GLY A 77 8.90 4.51 -8.02
N PRO A 78 7.80 4.13 -8.68
CA PRO A 78 6.48 4.61 -8.30
C PRO A 78 6.09 4.32 -6.85
N TYR A 79 5.39 5.25 -6.25
CA TYR A 79 4.80 5.15 -4.93
C TYR A 79 3.33 5.52 -5.06
N CYS A 80 2.44 4.61 -4.68
CA CYS A 80 1.00 4.80 -4.83
C CYS A 80 0.27 4.62 -3.50
N VAL A 81 -0.79 5.37 -3.30
CA VAL A 81 -1.68 5.20 -2.15
C VAL A 81 -2.98 4.63 -2.68
N VAL A 82 -3.45 3.53 -2.07
CA VAL A 82 -4.71 2.89 -2.47
C VAL A 82 -5.60 2.72 -1.25
N ASP A 83 -6.91 2.79 -1.46
CA ASP A 83 -7.88 2.71 -0.38
C ASP A 83 -8.93 1.62 -0.57
N SER A 84 -8.81 0.86 -1.66
CA SER A 84 -9.78 -0.18 -1.98
C SER A 84 -9.18 -1.18 -2.95
N VAL A 85 -9.83 -2.34 -3.06
CA VAL A 85 -9.48 -3.34 -4.07
C VAL A 85 -9.56 -2.71 -5.46
N GLU A 86 -10.62 -1.95 -5.73
CA GLU A 86 -10.79 -1.32 -7.03
C GLU A 86 -9.64 -0.36 -7.35
N ALA A 87 -9.25 0.47 -6.38
CA ALA A 87 -8.14 1.40 -6.58
C ALA A 87 -6.83 0.65 -6.85
N ALA A 88 -6.60 -0.45 -6.14
CA ALA A 88 -5.40 -1.26 -6.32
C ALA A 88 -5.36 -1.88 -7.72
N LEU A 89 -6.48 -2.44 -8.19
CA LEU A 89 -6.56 -3.03 -9.52
C LEU A 89 -6.43 -1.98 -10.63
N ARG A 90 -6.95 -0.79 -10.38
CA ARG A 90 -6.81 0.33 -11.31
C ARG A 90 -5.36 0.79 -11.41
N MET A 91 -4.66 0.80 -10.28
CA MET A 91 -3.25 1.18 -10.22
C MET A 91 -2.39 0.32 -11.16
N ILE A 92 -2.68 -0.97 -11.23
CA ILE A 92 -1.92 -1.89 -12.09
C ILE A 92 -2.54 -2.07 -13.48
N GLY A 93 -3.63 -1.34 -13.78
CA GLY A 93 -4.23 -1.34 -15.10
C GLY A 93 -5.15 -2.52 -15.42
N VAL A 94 -5.53 -3.30 -14.42
CA VAL A 94 -6.44 -4.45 -14.62
C VAL A 94 -7.89 -3.98 -14.80
N VAL A 95 -8.27 -2.90 -14.13
CA VAL A 95 -9.57 -2.25 -14.34
C VAL A 95 -9.34 -0.78 -14.65
N LYS A 96 -10.32 -0.15 -15.29
CA LYS A 96 -10.18 1.26 -15.69
C LYS A 96 -10.84 2.23 -14.71
#